data_db5257ff2e086d027204395550093df8
#
_entry.id   db5257ff2e086d027204395550093df8
#
_cell.length_a   1.000
_cell.length_b   1.000
_cell.length_c   1.000
_cell.angle_alpha   90.00
_cell.angle_beta   90.00
_cell.angle_gamma   90.00
#
_symmetry.space_group_name_H-M   'P 1'
#
loop_
_entity.id
_entity.type
_entity.pdbx_description
1 polymer ?
#
loop_
_entity_poly.entity_id
_entity_poly.type
_entity_poly.pdbx_seq_one_letter_code
_entity_poly.pdbx_strand_id
1 'polypeptide(L)'
;LRTPWQFLKRVAVAKPNHKAVFGIACRDFALQLQQGTPKSGGEGTHEQQQRQQTTATEIERINPADLPGIIRRLRRVFRNLRVVPSRRNQTDPGAHALDLRKSILRSLRYGGDWIPYAFRRKKLRQPHLVVLCDVSASMIQHVGFTVPLLFALSHSTTKMNAFVCAGDLEPVTAYFKQTQDFAAAVDRLLQETTQVGRGTQLARSFQQLTQRQELRLTSATCLIVVSDAETIEPEQCVKALKRVAGRVRKVFWLNTQRRNLWNKAVVGELRRYCSMEVCTSLNQTVRFLNRL
;
A
#
# COMPACT_ATOMS: atom_id res chain seq x y z
N LEU A 1 -31.33 12.67 -12.24
CA LEU A 1 -29.89 12.94 -12.39
C LEU A 1 -29.16 11.59 -12.28
N ARG A 2 -28.71 11.05 -13.43
CA ARG A 2 -28.03 9.75 -13.52
C ARG A 2 -26.64 9.88 -12.93
N THR A 3 -26.28 9.00 -12.03
CA THR A 3 -24.95 9.01 -11.38
C THR A 3 -23.83 8.83 -12.42
N PRO A 4 -22.66 9.45 -12.26
CA PRO A 4 -21.51 9.33 -13.16
C PRO A 4 -21.11 7.89 -13.48
N TRP A 5 -21.43 6.96 -12.58
CA TRP A 5 -21.16 5.52 -12.71
C TRP A 5 -21.96 4.79 -13.79
N GLN A 6 -23.18 5.24 -14.09
CA GLN A 6 -23.96 4.63 -15.19
C GLN A 6 -23.39 5.03 -16.55
N PHE A 7 -22.78 6.23 -16.62
CA PHE A 7 -22.05 6.71 -17.77
C PHE A 7 -20.77 5.87 -17.99
N LEU A 8 -20.01 5.58 -16.93
CA LEU A 8 -18.79 4.78 -16.98
C LEU A 8 -19.02 3.34 -17.43
N LYS A 9 -20.13 2.69 -17.04
CA LYS A 9 -20.51 1.36 -17.55
C LYS A 9 -20.81 1.35 -19.05
N ARG A 10 -21.35 2.44 -19.60
CA ARG A 10 -21.61 2.55 -21.05
C ARG A 10 -20.35 2.90 -21.85
N VAL A 11 -19.44 3.66 -21.28
CA VAL A 11 -18.16 4.02 -21.91
C VAL A 11 -17.20 2.81 -21.94
N ALA A 12 -17.34 1.86 -21.03
CA ALA A 12 -16.54 0.61 -21.05
C ALA A 12 -16.85 -0.34 -22.23
N VAL A 13 -17.96 -0.12 -22.96
CA VAL A 13 -18.35 -0.96 -24.12
C VAL A 13 -17.77 -0.46 -25.45
N ALA A 14 -17.42 0.83 -25.55
CA ALA A 14 -16.74 1.38 -26.73
C ALA A 14 -15.27 1.60 -26.37
N LYS A 15 -14.29 0.80 -26.90
CA LYS A 15 -12.85 0.89 -26.62
C LYS A 15 -12.43 2.28 -26.08
N PRO A 16 -12.61 2.58 -24.79
CA PRO A 16 -12.38 3.91 -24.29
C PRO A 16 -10.89 4.11 -24.07
N ASN A 17 -10.44 5.31 -24.20
CA ASN A 17 -9.14 5.71 -23.68
C ASN A 17 -9.16 5.53 -22.15
N HIS A 18 -8.73 4.35 -21.67
CA HIS A 18 -8.78 3.96 -20.25
C HIS A 18 -8.09 4.99 -19.34
N LYS A 19 -7.09 5.70 -19.88
CA LYS A 19 -6.43 6.80 -19.17
C LYS A 19 -7.39 7.98 -18.93
N ALA A 20 -8.24 8.31 -19.90
CA ALA A 20 -9.26 9.35 -19.73
C ALA A 20 -10.32 8.93 -18.71
N VAL A 21 -10.78 7.68 -18.76
CA VAL A 21 -11.77 7.15 -17.81
C VAL A 21 -11.23 7.14 -16.38
N PHE A 22 -10.00 6.69 -16.19
CA PHE A 22 -9.31 6.73 -14.91
C PHE A 22 -9.12 8.18 -14.44
N GLY A 23 -8.73 9.08 -15.36
CA GLY A 23 -8.57 10.51 -15.11
C GLY A 23 -9.86 11.17 -14.67
N ILE A 24 -10.98 10.87 -15.34
CA ILE A 24 -12.31 11.36 -14.97
C ILE A 24 -12.70 10.85 -13.59
N ALA A 25 -12.53 9.53 -13.34
CA ALA A 25 -12.83 8.94 -12.04
C ALA A 25 -12.03 9.56 -10.89
N CYS A 26 -10.75 9.89 -11.11
CA CYS A 26 -9.90 10.57 -10.14
C CYS A 26 -10.25 12.04 -9.98
N ARG A 27 -10.52 12.76 -11.08
CA ARG A 27 -10.86 14.18 -11.07
C ARG A 27 -12.26 14.44 -10.50
N ASP A 28 -13.25 13.66 -10.89
CA ASP A 28 -14.59 13.75 -10.31
C ASP A 28 -14.53 13.52 -8.80
N PHE A 29 -13.68 12.59 -8.38
CA PHE A 29 -13.42 12.35 -6.98
C PHE A 29 -12.71 13.55 -6.30
N ALA A 30 -11.74 14.18 -6.95
CA ALA A 30 -11.06 15.37 -6.45
C ALA A 30 -11.97 16.63 -6.46
N LEU A 31 -12.83 16.81 -7.48
CA LEU A 31 -13.76 17.92 -7.60
C LEU A 31 -14.93 17.85 -6.60
N GLN A 32 -15.42 16.65 -6.28
CA GLN A 32 -16.41 16.46 -5.22
C GLN A 32 -15.93 16.96 -3.85
N LEU A 33 -14.63 17.15 -3.70
CA LEU A 33 -14.00 17.67 -2.48
C LEU A 33 -13.98 19.19 -2.40
N GLN A 34 -13.81 19.86 -3.55
CA GLN A 34 -13.79 21.33 -3.58
C GLN A 34 -15.19 21.91 -3.39
N GLN A 35 -16.23 21.14 -3.67
CA GLN A 35 -17.62 21.61 -3.63
C GLN A 35 -18.35 21.40 -2.31
N GLY A 36 -17.69 20.92 -1.25
CA GLY A 36 -18.29 20.75 0.08
C GLY A 36 -19.53 19.84 0.06
N THR A 37 -19.61 18.87 0.93
CA THR A 37 -20.77 17.99 1.09
C THR A 37 -22.05 18.81 1.19
N PRO A 38 -23.10 18.55 0.38
CA PRO A 38 -24.42 19.10 0.65
C PRO A 38 -24.90 18.55 1.99
N LYS A 39 -25.22 19.45 2.92
CA LYS A 39 -25.90 19.11 4.17
C LYS A 39 -27.20 18.39 3.82
N SER A 40 -27.32 17.13 4.20
CA SER A 40 -28.58 16.39 4.13
C SER A 40 -29.55 16.95 5.17
N GLY A 41 -30.46 17.79 4.72
CA GLY A 41 -31.67 18.10 5.45
C GLY A 41 -32.84 17.72 4.55
N GLY A 42 -33.69 16.79 4.98
CA GLY A 42 -34.92 16.41 4.26
C GLY A 42 -35.30 14.95 4.49
N GLU A 43 -36.22 14.79 5.41
CA GLU A 43 -36.84 13.53 5.81
C GLU A 43 -37.68 12.87 4.69
N GLY A 44 -37.75 11.56 4.71
CA GLY A 44 -38.98 10.81 4.37
C GLY A 44 -38.96 9.95 3.12
N THR A 45 -39.16 8.64 3.34
CA THR A 45 -39.85 7.71 2.43
C THR A 45 -39.15 7.16 1.17
N HIS A 46 -37.91 6.64 1.26
CA HIS A 46 -37.38 5.77 0.21
C HIS A 46 -36.49 4.60 0.72
N GLU A 47 -36.63 4.22 2.00
CA GLU A 47 -35.77 3.17 2.59
C GLU A 47 -36.10 1.74 2.17
N GLN A 48 -37.25 1.46 1.60
CA GLN A 48 -37.65 0.07 1.31
C GLN A 48 -37.31 -0.42 -0.09
N GLN A 49 -37.03 0.47 -1.05
CA GLN A 49 -36.62 0.05 -2.41
C GLN A 49 -35.10 -0.06 -2.57
N GLN A 50 -34.29 0.49 -1.67
CA GLN A 50 -32.85 0.37 -1.71
C GLN A 50 -32.30 -0.94 -1.13
N ARG A 51 -33.07 -1.67 -0.33
CA ARG A 51 -32.63 -2.93 0.30
C ARG A 51 -32.58 -4.13 -0.64
N GLN A 52 -33.16 -4.10 -1.82
CA GLN A 52 -33.21 -5.24 -2.75
C GLN A 52 -32.19 -5.16 -3.92
N GLN A 53 -31.38 -4.10 -4.05
CA GLN A 53 -30.33 -4.00 -5.07
C GLN A 53 -28.89 -3.99 -4.53
N THR A 54 -28.69 -4.24 -3.25
CA THR A 54 -27.38 -4.20 -2.57
C THR A 54 -26.71 -5.57 -2.50
N THR A 55 -26.49 -6.23 -3.63
CA THR A 55 -25.61 -7.42 -3.71
C THR A 55 -24.28 -7.14 -4.42
N ALA A 56 -24.05 -5.95 -4.91
CA ALA A 56 -22.72 -5.50 -5.33
C ALA A 56 -22.04 -4.85 -4.14
N THR A 57 -21.08 -5.50 -3.50
CA THR A 57 -20.33 -4.91 -2.38
C THR A 57 -19.56 -3.72 -2.89
N GLU A 58 -20.02 -2.57 -2.53
CA GLU A 58 -19.31 -1.33 -2.77
C GLU A 58 -17.98 -1.39 -2.03
N ILE A 59 -16.88 -1.23 -2.78
CA ILE A 59 -15.57 -0.96 -2.21
C ILE A 59 -15.69 0.40 -1.55
N GLU A 60 -15.27 0.48 -0.29
CA GLU A 60 -15.26 1.72 0.47
C GLU A 60 -14.47 2.77 -0.31
N ARG A 61 -15.14 3.86 -0.67
CA ARG A 61 -14.44 5.03 -1.22
C ARG A 61 -13.86 5.81 -0.06
N ILE A 62 -12.57 6.05 -0.10
CA ILE A 62 -11.92 6.87 0.90
C ILE A 62 -12.23 8.34 0.59
N ASN A 63 -12.98 9.00 1.47
CA ASN A 63 -13.16 10.44 1.35
C ASN A 63 -11.82 11.14 1.66
N PRO A 64 -11.30 11.98 0.77
CA PRO A 64 -10.06 12.71 1.04
C PRO A 64 -10.12 13.65 2.24
N ALA A 65 -11.28 14.11 2.67
CA ALA A 65 -11.42 14.82 3.95
C ALA A 65 -10.95 13.95 5.13
N ASP A 66 -11.05 12.63 5.03
CA ASP A 66 -10.63 11.67 6.04
C ASP A 66 -9.12 11.33 5.97
N LEU A 67 -8.42 11.71 4.89
CA LEU A 67 -7.00 11.39 4.69
C LEU A 67 -6.10 11.75 5.87
N PRO A 68 -6.24 12.91 6.53
CA PRO A 68 -5.41 13.23 7.70
C PRO A 68 -5.62 12.23 8.85
N GLY A 69 -6.85 11.78 9.05
CA GLY A 69 -7.19 10.73 10.02
C GLY A 69 -6.57 9.38 9.67
N ILE A 70 -6.65 9.00 8.41
CA ILE A 70 -6.09 7.76 7.85
C ILE A 70 -4.57 7.76 7.98
N ILE A 71 -3.91 8.85 7.57
CA ILE A 71 -2.47 9.02 7.69
C ILE A 71 -2.02 8.86 9.15
N ARG A 72 -2.74 9.46 10.11
CA ARG A 72 -2.45 9.31 11.55
C ARG A 72 -2.55 7.85 12.01
N ARG A 73 -3.60 7.12 11.56
CA ARG A 73 -3.78 5.70 11.88
C ARG A 73 -2.65 4.84 11.30
N LEU A 74 -2.31 5.02 10.02
CA LEU A 74 -1.22 4.32 9.37
C LEU A 74 0.15 4.66 9.98
N ARG A 75 0.41 5.92 10.34
CA ARG A 75 1.63 6.32 11.07
C ARG A 75 1.76 5.57 12.39
N ARG A 76 0.66 5.33 13.10
CA ARG A 76 0.67 4.54 14.35
C ARG A 76 1.05 3.09 14.06
N VAL A 77 0.46 2.46 13.03
CA VAL A 77 0.80 1.11 12.57
C VAL A 77 2.31 1.04 12.27
N PHE A 78 2.81 1.88 11.39
CA PHE A 78 4.22 1.84 10.96
C PHE A 78 5.21 2.27 12.05
N ARG A 79 4.80 3.10 13.00
CA ARG A 79 5.64 3.46 14.16
C ARG A 79 5.87 2.25 15.07
N ASN A 80 4.86 1.41 15.24
CA ASN A 80 4.95 0.19 16.05
C ASN A 80 5.75 -0.92 15.34
N LEU A 81 5.91 -0.82 14.02
CA LEU A 81 6.68 -1.76 13.20
C LEU A 81 8.20 -1.56 13.33
N ARG A 82 8.72 -1.53 14.55
CA ARG A 82 10.18 -1.58 14.77
C ARG A 82 10.63 -3.01 14.92
N VAL A 83 10.63 -3.75 13.81
CA VAL A 83 10.87 -5.20 13.81
C VAL A 83 12.19 -5.60 13.14
N VAL A 84 12.89 -4.65 12.50
CA VAL A 84 14.13 -4.94 11.79
C VAL A 84 15.33 -4.67 12.71
N PRO A 85 16.16 -5.68 13.03
CA PRO A 85 17.37 -5.47 13.78
C PRO A 85 18.32 -4.52 13.04
N SER A 86 18.75 -3.45 13.71
CA SER A 86 19.78 -2.55 13.20
C SER A 86 21.17 -3.14 13.43
N ARG A 87 22.17 -2.69 12.67
CA ARG A 87 23.58 -2.96 12.99
C ARG A 87 24.01 -2.27 14.30
N ARG A 88 23.30 -1.21 14.71
CA ARG A 88 23.60 -0.48 15.94
C ARG A 88 23.02 -1.21 17.15
N ASN A 89 23.82 -1.30 18.20
CA ASN A 89 23.39 -1.78 19.51
C ASN A 89 22.89 -0.62 20.36
N GLN A 90 22.00 -0.93 21.29
CA GLN A 90 21.62 -0.03 22.38
C GLN A 90 21.85 -0.72 23.71
N THR A 91 22.23 0.05 24.72
CA THR A 91 22.37 -0.45 26.08
C THR A 91 20.99 -0.79 26.62
N ASP A 92 20.84 -1.95 27.21
CA ASP A 92 19.60 -2.44 27.77
C ASP A 92 19.90 -3.34 28.97
N PRO A 93 19.48 -2.94 30.19
CA PRO A 93 19.71 -3.77 31.40
C PRO A 93 19.05 -5.15 31.36
N GLY A 94 17.95 -5.30 30.62
CA GLY A 94 17.24 -6.56 30.44
C GLY A 94 17.76 -7.43 29.30
N ALA A 95 18.86 -7.06 28.65
CA ALA A 95 19.47 -7.84 27.58
C ALA A 95 20.47 -8.85 28.15
N HIS A 96 20.62 -9.99 27.44
CA HIS A 96 21.56 -11.06 27.83
C HIS A 96 22.94 -10.94 27.18
N ALA A 97 23.11 -10.10 26.15
CA ALA A 97 24.39 -9.96 25.47
C ALA A 97 25.25 -8.90 26.16
N LEU A 98 26.40 -9.28 26.69
CA LEU A 98 27.36 -8.39 27.36
C LEU A 98 27.98 -7.42 26.35
N ASP A 99 28.08 -6.15 26.73
CA ASP A 99 28.82 -5.12 26.01
C ASP A 99 30.16 -4.86 26.72
N LEU A 100 31.15 -5.71 26.41
CA LEU A 100 32.47 -5.65 27.02
C LEU A 100 33.09 -4.26 26.92
N ARG A 101 33.03 -3.64 25.74
CA ARG A 101 33.61 -2.29 25.54
C ARG A 101 33.02 -1.27 26.50
N LYS A 102 31.67 -1.26 26.64
CA LYS A 102 31.03 -0.32 27.57
C LYS A 102 31.28 -0.68 29.03
N SER A 103 31.34 -1.95 29.36
CA SER A 103 31.68 -2.42 30.71
C SER A 103 33.08 -1.94 31.12
N ILE A 104 34.09 -2.13 30.27
CA ILE A 104 35.45 -1.69 30.49
C ILE A 104 35.51 -0.15 30.61
N LEU A 105 34.90 0.58 29.68
CA LEU A 105 34.88 2.06 29.74
C LEU A 105 34.19 2.59 31.00
N ARG A 106 33.22 1.87 31.54
CA ARG A 106 32.61 2.25 32.85
C ARG A 106 33.55 1.93 34.01
N SER A 107 34.18 0.77 34.01
CA SER A 107 35.14 0.36 35.04
C SER A 107 36.27 1.37 35.20
N LEU A 108 36.82 1.88 34.09
CA LEU A 108 37.86 2.91 34.10
C LEU A 108 37.46 4.21 34.88
N ARG A 109 36.17 4.55 34.92
CA ARG A 109 35.66 5.69 35.69
C ARG A 109 35.68 5.47 37.20
N TYR A 110 35.78 4.19 37.61
CA TYR A 110 35.83 3.80 39.02
C TYR A 110 37.20 3.24 39.41
N GLY A 111 38.27 3.70 38.72
CA GLY A 111 39.64 3.28 39.02
C GLY A 111 40.01 1.88 38.57
N GLY A 112 39.10 1.13 37.92
CA GLY A 112 39.33 -0.22 37.43
C GLY A 112 38.94 -1.34 38.39
N ASP A 113 38.71 -1.06 39.67
CA ASP A 113 38.45 -2.06 40.70
C ASP A 113 37.05 -2.69 40.65
N TRP A 114 36.11 -1.99 40.03
CA TRP A 114 34.74 -2.49 39.88
C TRP A 114 34.29 -2.45 38.44
N ILE A 115 33.69 -3.58 37.94
CA ILE A 115 33.21 -3.68 36.57
C ILE A 115 31.68 -3.66 36.56
N PRO A 116 31.04 -2.52 36.32
CA PRO A 116 29.60 -2.48 36.10
C PRO A 116 29.28 -3.05 34.74
N TYR A 117 28.73 -4.27 34.71
CA TYR A 117 28.36 -4.93 33.47
C TYR A 117 27.31 -4.10 32.67
N ALA A 118 27.64 -3.84 31.42
CA ALA A 118 26.72 -3.23 30.49
C ALA A 118 26.21 -4.29 29.53
N PHE A 119 24.90 -4.38 29.41
CA PHE A 119 24.26 -5.31 28.45
C PHE A 119 23.78 -4.53 27.24
N ARG A 120 23.70 -5.22 26.11
CA ARG A 120 23.30 -4.65 24.82
C ARG A 120 22.31 -5.53 24.09
N ARG A 121 21.40 -4.88 23.37
CA ARG A 121 20.55 -5.51 22.35
C ARG A 121 20.63 -4.74 21.04
N LYS A 122 20.29 -5.39 19.93
CA LYS A 122 20.18 -4.69 18.66
C LYS A 122 19.04 -3.68 18.71
N LYS A 123 19.31 -2.42 18.33
CA LYS A 123 18.27 -1.41 18.19
C LYS A 123 17.34 -1.86 17.05
N LEU A 124 16.04 -1.85 17.31
CA LEU A 124 15.05 -2.14 16.27
C LEU A 124 14.77 -0.88 15.44
N ARG A 125 14.58 -1.03 14.16
CA ARG A 125 14.23 0.04 13.22
C ARG A 125 13.00 -0.34 12.40
N GLN A 126 12.36 0.67 11.83
CA GLN A 126 11.26 0.46 10.90
C GLN A 126 11.78 -0.20 9.60
N PRO A 127 10.99 -1.10 8.99
CA PRO A 127 11.31 -1.65 7.69
C PRO A 127 11.27 -0.55 6.63
N HIS A 128 11.95 -0.80 5.52
CA HIS A 128 11.76 -0.04 4.29
C HIS A 128 10.49 -0.57 3.60
N LEU A 129 9.54 0.29 3.29
CA LEU A 129 8.32 -0.09 2.60
C LEU A 129 8.49 0.10 1.09
N VAL A 130 8.13 -0.90 0.33
CA VAL A 130 7.95 -0.80 -1.11
C VAL A 130 6.48 -1.09 -1.39
N VAL A 131 5.81 -0.17 -2.08
CA VAL A 131 4.39 -0.30 -2.43
C VAL A 131 4.29 -0.42 -3.94
N LEU A 132 3.63 -1.46 -4.39
CA LEU A 132 3.30 -1.72 -5.79
C LEU A 132 1.78 -1.61 -5.93
N CYS A 133 1.31 -0.61 -6.65
CA CYS A 133 -0.11 -0.38 -6.90
C CYS A 133 -0.44 -0.68 -8.37
N ASP A 134 -1.32 -1.62 -8.57
CA ASP A 134 -1.85 -1.96 -9.88
C ASP A 134 -2.84 -0.87 -10.34
N VAL A 135 -2.62 -0.34 -11.54
CA VAL A 135 -3.47 0.68 -12.19
C VAL A 135 -3.99 0.18 -13.54
N SER A 136 -4.07 -1.12 -13.71
CA SER A 136 -4.63 -1.78 -14.89
C SER A 136 -6.11 -1.46 -15.10
N ALA A 137 -6.64 -1.86 -16.25
CA ALA A 137 -8.03 -1.57 -16.62
C ALA A 137 -9.05 -2.16 -15.62
N SER A 138 -8.80 -3.36 -15.08
CA SER A 138 -9.64 -3.99 -14.05
C SER A 138 -9.67 -3.19 -12.74
N MET A 139 -8.56 -2.50 -12.42
CA MET A 139 -8.42 -1.72 -11.20
C MET A 139 -9.09 -0.33 -11.26
N ILE A 140 -9.61 0.11 -12.41
CA ILE A 140 -10.26 1.42 -12.55
C ILE A 140 -11.41 1.59 -11.56
N GLN A 141 -12.21 0.55 -11.35
CA GLN A 141 -13.32 0.59 -10.40
C GLN A 141 -12.87 0.74 -8.93
N HIS A 142 -11.62 0.46 -8.62
CA HIS A 142 -11.03 0.50 -7.28
C HIS A 142 -10.23 1.79 -7.00
N VAL A 143 -10.17 2.70 -7.97
CA VAL A 143 -9.36 3.93 -7.91
C VAL A 143 -9.71 4.80 -6.69
N GLY A 144 -11.00 4.94 -6.37
CA GLY A 144 -11.46 5.71 -5.21
C GLY A 144 -10.99 5.16 -3.85
N PHE A 145 -10.44 3.95 -3.83
CA PHE A 145 -9.82 3.34 -2.66
C PHE A 145 -8.28 3.31 -2.79
N THR A 146 -7.76 2.85 -3.93
CA THR A 146 -6.34 2.53 -4.10
C THR A 146 -5.45 3.77 -4.14
N VAL A 147 -5.87 4.84 -4.85
CA VAL A 147 -5.07 6.06 -4.97
C VAL A 147 -5.02 6.85 -3.66
N PRO A 148 -6.15 7.09 -2.94
CA PRO A 148 -6.10 7.67 -1.60
C PRO A 148 -5.30 6.85 -0.60
N LEU A 149 -5.38 5.51 -0.66
CA LEU A 149 -4.57 4.63 0.16
C LEU A 149 -3.08 4.80 -0.14
N LEU A 150 -2.68 4.86 -1.41
CA LEU A 150 -1.30 5.07 -1.82
C LEU A 150 -0.77 6.43 -1.33
N PHE A 151 -1.58 7.49 -1.45
CA PHE A 151 -1.28 8.80 -0.89
C PHE A 151 -1.08 8.74 0.63
N ALA A 152 -2.02 8.13 1.35
CA ALA A 152 -1.94 8.00 2.81
C ALA A 152 -0.73 7.17 3.26
N LEU A 153 -0.40 6.10 2.55
CA LEU A 153 0.80 5.29 2.81
C LEU A 153 2.07 6.12 2.61
N SER A 154 2.15 6.93 1.53
CA SER A 154 3.31 7.75 1.23
C SER A 154 3.58 8.82 2.28
N HIS A 155 2.53 9.35 2.93
CA HIS A 155 2.62 10.33 4.00
C HIS A 155 2.76 9.71 5.39
N SER A 156 2.62 8.39 5.51
CA SER A 156 2.68 7.69 6.80
C SER A 156 4.09 7.35 7.24
N THR A 157 5.04 7.22 6.31
CA THR A 157 6.44 6.88 6.59
C THR A 157 7.39 7.54 5.61
N THR A 158 8.58 7.92 6.10
CA THR A 158 9.63 8.51 5.27
C THR A 158 10.38 7.45 4.45
N LYS A 159 10.42 6.20 4.92
CA LYS A 159 11.16 5.09 4.30
C LYS A 159 10.25 4.26 3.40
N MET A 160 9.77 4.86 2.33
CA MET A 160 8.88 4.22 1.39
C MET A 160 9.23 4.59 -0.05
N ASN A 161 9.15 3.61 -0.93
CA ASN A 161 9.11 3.78 -2.37
C ASN A 161 7.76 3.26 -2.90
N ALA A 162 7.08 4.09 -3.67
CA ALA A 162 5.81 3.78 -4.29
C ALA A 162 5.98 3.63 -5.80
N PHE A 163 5.34 2.61 -6.35
CA PHE A 163 5.31 2.32 -7.77
C PHE A 163 3.88 2.07 -8.21
N VAL A 164 3.58 2.46 -9.43
CA VAL A 164 2.41 1.97 -10.15
C VAL A 164 2.84 0.99 -11.23
N CYS A 165 1.98 0.05 -11.52
CA CYS A 165 2.22 -0.96 -12.54
C CYS A 165 0.94 -1.31 -13.30
N ALA A 166 1.12 -1.68 -14.54
CA ALA A 166 0.19 -2.42 -15.37
C ALA A 166 1.01 -3.22 -16.41
N GLY A 167 1.47 -2.62 -17.51
CA GLY A 167 2.44 -3.22 -18.42
C GLY A 167 3.88 -3.15 -17.89
N ASP A 168 4.26 -2.01 -17.34
CA ASP A 168 5.59 -1.71 -16.80
C ASP A 168 5.53 -1.12 -15.41
N LEU A 169 6.68 -1.03 -14.73
CA LEU A 169 6.83 -0.48 -13.39
C LEU A 169 7.30 0.98 -13.43
N GLU A 170 6.48 1.92 -12.99
CA GLU A 170 6.81 3.34 -12.91
C GLU A 170 6.90 3.84 -11.46
N PRO A 171 7.96 4.60 -11.08
CA PRO A 171 8.08 5.16 -9.74
C PRO A 171 7.18 6.39 -9.59
N VAL A 172 6.36 6.41 -8.54
CA VAL A 172 5.43 7.52 -8.26
C VAL A 172 5.66 8.14 -6.87
N THR A 173 6.73 7.77 -6.21
CA THR A 173 7.06 8.25 -4.85
C THR A 173 7.09 9.77 -4.77
N ALA A 174 7.68 10.42 -5.77
CA ALA A 174 7.84 11.88 -5.82
C ALA A 174 6.49 12.59 -5.93
N TYR A 175 5.57 12.05 -6.73
CA TYR A 175 4.26 12.67 -6.97
C TYR A 175 3.45 12.83 -5.69
N PHE A 176 3.53 11.82 -4.80
CA PHE A 176 2.80 11.83 -3.53
C PHE A 176 3.55 12.51 -2.40
N LYS A 177 4.89 12.44 -2.34
CA LYS A 177 5.66 13.03 -1.22
C LYS A 177 5.88 14.53 -1.34
N GLN A 178 5.92 15.07 -2.54
CA GLN A 178 6.22 16.48 -2.78
C GLN A 178 5.03 17.40 -2.54
N THR A 179 3.82 16.89 -2.50
CA THR A 179 2.61 17.67 -2.26
C THR A 179 1.82 17.17 -1.06
N GLN A 180 1.22 18.09 -0.32
CA GLN A 180 0.25 17.78 0.73
C GLN A 180 -1.18 17.76 0.16
N ASP A 181 -1.38 18.34 -1.01
CA ASP A 181 -2.65 18.35 -1.70
C ASP A 181 -2.85 17.04 -2.48
N PHE A 182 -3.93 16.35 -2.14
CA PHE A 182 -4.30 15.09 -2.78
C PHE A 182 -4.66 15.29 -4.26
N ALA A 183 -5.39 16.37 -4.60
CA ALA A 183 -5.81 16.64 -5.97
C ALA A 183 -4.60 16.89 -6.88
N ALA A 184 -3.65 17.72 -6.43
CA ALA A 184 -2.40 17.97 -7.15
C ALA A 184 -1.56 16.69 -7.33
N ALA A 185 -1.55 15.78 -6.34
CA ALA A 185 -0.86 14.50 -6.45
C ALA A 185 -1.49 13.60 -7.51
N VAL A 186 -2.82 13.58 -7.58
CA VAL A 186 -3.59 12.81 -8.58
C VAL A 186 -3.36 13.37 -9.98
N ASP A 187 -3.42 14.68 -10.15
CA ASP A 187 -3.18 15.31 -11.46
C ASP A 187 -1.79 14.99 -11.99
N ARG A 188 -0.76 15.04 -11.14
CA ARG A 188 0.60 14.62 -11.53
C ARG A 188 0.66 13.15 -11.91
N LEU A 189 0.03 12.27 -11.13
CA LEU A 189 -0.04 10.85 -11.45
C LEU A 189 -0.64 10.63 -12.85
N LEU A 190 -1.71 11.33 -13.19
CA LEU A 190 -2.39 11.20 -14.47
C LEU A 190 -1.62 11.78 -15.64
N GLN A 191 -0.90 12.89 -15.42
CA GLN A 191 -0.11 13.54 -16.46
C GLN A 191 1.15 12.75 -16.78
N GLU A 192 1.85 12.30 -15.75
CA GLU A 192 3.21 11.75 -15.89
C GLU A 192 3.21 10.22 -16.10
N THR A 193 2.20 9.46 -15.60
CA THR A 193 2.19 8.00 -15.79
C THR A 193 1.59 7.56 -17.13
N THR A 194 2.22 6.55 -17.72
CA THR A 194 1.76 5.91 -18.96
C THR A 194 1.04 4.57 -18.70
N GLN A 195 1.04 4.09 -17.46
CA GLN A 195 0.58 2.73 -17.14
C GLN A 195 -0.94 2.61 -16.97
N VAL A 196 -1.62 3.71 -16.69
CA VAL A 196 -3.06 3.68 -16.40
C VAL A 196 -3.88 3.04 -17.50
N GLY A 197 -4.68 2.02 -17.12
CA GLY A 197 -5.62 1.33 -18.01
C GLY A 197 -5.01 0.33 -18.98
N ARG A 198 -3.72 0.01 -18.85
CA ARG A 198 -3.08 -1.05 -19.63
C ARG A 198 -3.45 -2.43 -19.08
N GLY A 199 -3.10 -3.48 -19.84
CA GLY A 199 -3.23 -4.87 -19.38
C GLY A 199 -2.25 -5.19 -18.25
N THR A 200 -2.66 -6.06 -17.34
CA THR A 200 -1.90 -6.41 -16.13
C THR A 200 -0.79 -7.40 -16.42
N GLN A 201 0.47 -6.98 -16.29
CA GLN A 201 1.66 -7.83 -16.39
C GLN A 201 2.46 -7.82 -15.08
N LEU A 202 1.87 -8.35 -14.00
CA LEU A 202 2.49 -8.37 -12.68
C LEU A 202 3.83 -9.12 -12.67
N ALA A 203 3.98 -10.17 -13.48
CA ALA A 203 5.23 -10.89 -13.64
C ALA A 203 6.39 -9.97 -14.02
N ARG A 204 6.18 -9.13 -15.05
CA ARG A 204 7.15 -8.16 -15.52
C ARG A 204 7.44 -7.09 -14.48
N SER A 205 6.41 -6.59 -13.81
CA SER A 205 6.56 -5.61 -12.73
C SER A 205 7.42 -6.14 -11.57
N PHE A 206 7.23 -7.39 -11.14
CA PHE A 206 8.09 -8.02 -10.13
C PHE A 206 9.52 -8.24 -10.61
N GLN A 207 9.71 -8.60 -11.88
CA GLN A 207 11.05 -8.73 -12.47
C GLN A 207 11.77 -7.38 -12.47
N GLN A 208 11.13 -6.32 -12.97
CA GLN A 208 11.68 -4.97 -12.97
C GLN A 208 11.99 -4.48 -11.55
N LEU A 209 11.12 -4.80 -10.57
CA LEU A 209 11.35 -4.46 -9.17
C LEU A 209 12.65 -5.10 -8.64
N THR A 210 12.93 -6.35 -9.02
CA THR A 210 14.15 -7.06 -8.60
C THR A 210 15.42 -6.56 -9.29
N GLN A 211 15.29 -5.99 -10.48
CA GLN A 211 16.41 -5.46 -11.28
C GLN A 211 16.81 -4.05 -10.84
N ARG A 212 15.91 -3.29 -10.19
CA ARG A 212 16.21 -1.93 -9.72
C ARG A 212 17.22 -1.95 -8.56
N GLN A 213 18.47 -1.71 -8.86
CA GLN A 213 19.56 -1.68 -7.86
C GLN A 213 19.35 -0.58 -6.80
N GLU A 214 18.70 0.54 -7.17
CA GLU A 214 18.39 1.67 -6.31
C GLU A 214 17.52 1.28 -5.11
N LEU A 215 16.62 0.31 -5.27
CA LEU A 215 15.69 -0.13 -4.23
C LEU A 215 16.34 -0.95 -3.13
N ARG A 216 17.47 -1.61 -3.41
CA ARG A 216 18.16 -2.51 -2.47
C ARG A 216 17.20 -3.36 -1.65
N LEU A 217 16.41 -4.20 -2.34
CA LEU A 217 15.52 -5.14 -1.68
C LEU A 217 16.34 -6.03 -0.72
N THR A 218 15.98 -6.02 0.56
CA THR A 218 16.70 -6.73 1.61
C THR A 218 15.73 -7.32 2.62
N SER A 219 16.22 -8.17 3.52
CA SER A 219 15.46 -8.65 4.67
C SER A 219 14.94 -7.56 5.62
N ALA A 220 15.27 -6.29 5.36
CA ALA A 220 14.70 -5.12 6.02
C ALA A 220 13.57 -4.45 5.22
N THR A 221 13.23 -4.97 4.04
CA THR A 221 12.18 -4.44 3.16
C THR A 221 10.89 -5.23 3.35
N CYS A 222 9.76 -4.54 3.43
CA CYS A 222 8.43 -5.12 3.33
C CYS A 222 7.79 -4.63 2.02
N LEU A 223 7.27 -5.56 1.22
CA LEU A 223 6.55 -5.25 -0.01
C LEU A 223 5.05 -5.29 0.26
N ILE A 224 4.35 -4.24 -0.16
CA ILE A 224 2.88 -4.17 -0.17
C ILE A 224 2.45 -4.14 -1.63
N VAL A 225 1.65 -5.10 -2.04
CA VAL A 225 1.04 -5.17 -3.38
C VAL A 225 -0.44 -4.83 -3.24
N VAL A 226 -0.95 -3.92 -4.05
CA VAL A 226 -2.37 -3.56 -4.14
C VAL A 226 -2.84 -3.91 -5.54
N SER A 227 -3.59 -5.01 -5.70
CA SER A 227 -4.05 -5.53 -6.98
C SER A 227 -5.17 -6.53 -6.76
N ASP A 228 -6.00 -6.74 -7.77
CA ASP A 228 -7.03 -7.77 -7.83
C ASP A 228 -6.47 -9.20 -8.05
N ALA A 229 -5.17 -9.32 -8.26
CA ALA A 229 -4.45 -10.55 -8.60
C ALA A 229 -4.83 -11.16 -9.96
N GLU A 230 -5.48 -10.39 -10.84
CA GLU A 230 -5.68 -10.78 -12.23
C GLU A 230 -4.42 -10.45 -13.04
N THR A 231 -3.87 -11.42 -13.73
CA THR A 231 -2.67 -11.26 -14.56
C THR A 231 -2.71 -12.15 -15.78
N ILE A 232 -2.13 -11.67 -16.86
CA ILE A 232 -2.12 -12.38 -18.15
C ILE A 232 -1.31 -13.70 -18.05
N GLU A 233 -0.23 -13.69 -17.24
CA GLU A 233 0.70 -14.81 -17.12
C GLU A 233 0.85 -15.27 -15.65
N PRO A 234 -0.13 -16.05 -15.14
CA PRO A 234 -0.17 -16.41 -13.72
C PRO A 234 1.07 -17.19 -13.25
N GLU A 235 1.55 -18.16 -14.02
CA GLU A 235 2.71 -18.96 -13.66
C GLU A 235 4.00 -18.12 -13.56
N GLN A 236 4.19 -17.22 -14.53
CA GLN A 236 5.33 -16.31 -14.51
C GLN A 236 5.24 -15.34 -13.34
N CYS A 237 4.03 -14.88 -13.01
CA CYS A 237 3.77 -14.04 -11.85
C CYS A 237 4.18 -14.74 -10.54
N VAL A 238 3.79 -16.00 -10.35
CA VAL A 238 4.18 -16.80 -9.18
C VAL A 238 5.71 -16.96 -9.10
N LYS A 239 6.36 -17.30 -10.23
CA LYS A 239 7.83 -17.43 -10.28
C LYS A 239 8.54 -16.11 -9.94
N ALA A 240 8.05 -14.98 -10.46
CA ALA A 240 8.60 -13.66 -10.19
C ALA A 240 8.37 -13.24 -8.72
N LEU A 241 7.16 -13.46 -8.19
CA LEU A 241 6.84 -13.20 -6.78
C LEU A 241 7.72 -14.01 -5.84
N LYS A 242 7.97 -15.30 -6.12
CA LYS A 242 8.89 -16.15 -5.35
C LYS A 242 10.28 -15.53 -5.24
N ARG A 243 10.81 -15.00 -6.36
CA ARG A 243 12.13 -14.33 -6.38
C ARG A 243 12.14 -13.06 -5.52
N VAL A 244 11.09 -12.26 -5.57
CA VAL A 244 10.94 -11.06 -4.74
C VAL A 244 10.82 -11.45 -3.27
N ALA A 245 9.96 -12.42 -2.95
CA ALA A 245 9.73 -12.89 -1.58
C ALA A 245 11.02 -13.41 -0.92
N GLY A 246 11.90 -14.05 -1.67
CA GLY A 246 13.22 -14.48 -1.19
C GLY A 246 14.19 -13.33 -0.85
N ARG A 247 13.94 -12.11 -1.32
CA ARG A 247 14.81 -10.94 -1.07
C ARG A 247 14.27 -10.00 0.00
N VAL A 248 12.96 -10.00 0.22
CA VAL A 248 12.30 -9.10 1.17
C VAL A 248 11.95 -9.84 2.46
N ARG A 249 11.65 -9.09 3.52
CA ARG A 249 11.23 -9.65 4.81
C ARG A 249 9.88 -10.34 4.71
N LYS A 250 8.91 -9.67 4.06
CA LYS A 250 7.54 -10.15 3.92
C LYS A 250 6.84 -9.44 2.76
N VAL A 251 5.95 -10.14 2.11
CA VAL A 251 5.07 -9.61 1.08
C VAL A 251 3.64 -9.61 1.61
N PHE A 252 2.98 -8.47 1.55
CA PHE A 252 1.56 -8.26 1.86
C PHE A 252 0.82 -7.97 0.57
N TRP A 253 -0.21 -8.72 0.30
CA TRP A 253 -1.06 -8.51 -0.86
C TRP A 253 -2.44 -8.05 -0.41
N LEU A 254 -2.75 -6.80 -0.69
CA LEU A 254 -4.05 -6.18 -0.49
C LEU A 254 -4.88 -6.48 -1.73
N ASN A 255 -5.67 -7.54 -1.67
CA ASN A 255 -6.52 -7.90 -2.80
C ASN A 255 -7.81 -7.06 -2.76
N THR A 256 -8.08 -6.34 -3.85
CA THR A 256 -9.26 -5.46 -3.97
C THR A 256 -10.52 -6.21 -4.34
N GLN A 257 -10.42 -7.47 -4.75
CA GLN A 257 -11.56 -8.33 -5.04
C GLN A 257 -12.01 -9.14 -3.82
N ARG A 258 -13.29 -9.49 -3.79
CA ARG A 258 -13.84 -10.43 -2.81
C ARG A 258 -13.31 -11.84 -3.03
N ARG A 259 -13.25 -12.63 -1.95
CA ARG A 259 -12.76 -14.03 -1.99
C ARG A 259 -13.51 -14.94 -2.95
N ASN A 260 -14.81 -14.72 -3.17
CA ASN A 260 -15.62 -15.51 -4.08
C ASN A 260 -15.27 -15.28 -5.57
N LEU A 261 -14.66 -14.14 -5.89
CA LEU A 261 -14.21 -13.79 -7.24
C LEU A 261 -12.77 -14.22 -7.51
N TRP A 262 -12.05 -14.68 -6.50
CA TRP A 262 -10.65 -15.06 -6.65
C TRP A 262 -10.50 -16.31 -7.52
N ASN A 263 -9.58 -16.27 -8.47
CA ASN A 263 -9.09 -17.48 -9.12
C ASN A 263 -8.34 -18.32 -8.08
N LYS A 264 -9.02 -19.34 -7.54
CA LYS A 264 -8.52 -20.15 -6.41
C LYS A 264 -7.19 -20.82 -6.71
N ALA A 265 -6.94 -21.24 -7.95
CA ALA A 265 -5.67 -21.87 -8.34
C ALA A 265 -4.53 -20.87 -8.29
N VAL A 266 -4.67 -19.72 -8.95
CA VAL A 266 -3.63 -18.67 -9.00
C VAL A 266 -3.37 -18.09 -7.63
N VAL A 267 -4.44 -17.72 -6.91
CA VAL A 267 -4.33 -17.13 -5.56
C VAL A 267 -3.73 -18.15 -4.58
N GLY A 268 -4.07 -19.43 -4.70
CA GLY A 268 -3.47 -20.50 -3.88
C GLY A 268 -1.95 -20.57 -4.01
N GLU A 269 -1.44 -20.49 -5.24
CA GLU A 269 -0.01 -20.47 -5.50
C GLU A 269 0.66 -19.17 -5.02
N LEU A 270 0.05 -18.00 -5.24
CA LEU A 270 0.57 -16.71 -4.78
C LEU A 270 0.67 -16.66 -3.25
N ARG A 271 -0.32 -17.19 -2.53
CA ARG A 271 -0.36 -17.22 -1.06
C ARG A 271 0.75 -18.04 -0.40
N ARG A 272 1.46 -18.87 -1.14
CA ARG A 272 2.67 -19.55 -0.65
C ARG A 272 3.82 -18.58 -0.39
N TYR A 273 3.82 -17.43 -1.08
CA TYR A 273 4.91 -16.44 -1.04
C TYR A 273 4.51 -15.09 -0.47
N CYS A 274 3.22 -14.87 -0.23
CA CYS A 274 2.72 -13.62 0.34
C CYS A 274 1.60 -13.87 1.36
N SER A 275 1.43 -12.93 2.29
CA SER A 275 0.21 -12.84 3.08
C SER A 275 -0.82 -12.06 2.27
N MET A 276 -1.93 -12.69 1.87
CA MET A 276 -2.96 -12.06 1.05
C MET A 276 -4.29 -12.01 1.79
N GLU A 277 -4.90 -10.84 1.83
CA GLU A 277 -6.24 -10.61 2.41
C GLU A 277 -7.08 -9.72 1.52
N VAL A 278 -8.41 -9.84 1.65
CA VAL A 278 -9.36 -8.92 1.03
C VAL A 278 -9.23 -7.56 1.71
N CYS A 279 -9.00 -6.53 0.93
CA CYS A 279 -8.84 -5.17 1.40
C CYS A 279 -9.69 -4.23 0.54
N THR A 280 -11.00 -4.28 0.76
CA THR A 280 -11.99 -3.41 0.13
C THR A 280 -12.38 -2.23 1.02
N SER A 281 -11.85 -2.20 2.26
CA SER A 281 -12.06 -1.10 3.20
C SER A 281 -10.78 -0.72 3.94
N LEU A 282 -10.74 0.52 4.42
CA LEU A 282 -9.61 1.04 5.19
C LEU A 282 -9.41 0.25 6.49
N ASN A 283 -10.51 -0.11 7.17
CA ASN A 283 -10.44 -0.86 8.42
C ASN A 283 -9.83 -2.25 8.22
N GLN A 284 -10.17 -2.93 7.13
CA GLN A 284 -9.56 -4.22 6.76
C GLN A 284 -8.07 -4.04 6.47
N THR A 285 -7.71 -3.02 5.69
CA THR A 285 -6.31 -2.69 5.37
C THR A 285 -5.48 -2.42 6.63
N VAL A 286 -5.96 -1.58 7.54
CA VAL A 286 -5.27 -1.28 8.80
C VAL A 286 -5.12 -2.52 9.67
N ARG A 287 -6.18 -3.33 9.82
CA ARG A 287 -6.11 -4.61 10.57
C ARG A 287 -5.10 -5.57 9.96
N PHE A 288 -5.07 -5.66 8.65
CA PHE A 288 -4.13 -6.54 7.95
C PHE A 288 -2.69 -6.06 8.09
N LEU A 289 -2.44 -4.77 7.93
CA LEU A 289 -1.12 -4.18 8.10
C LEU A 289 -0.62 -4.21 9.56
N ASN A 290 -1.50 -4.27 10.54
CA ASN A 290 -1.11 -4.47 11.95
C ASN A 290 -0.51 -5.86 12.23
N ARG A 291 -0.66 -6.82 11.31
CA ARG A 291 -0.03 -8.14 11.40
C ARG A 291 1.42 -8.16 10.84
N LEU A 292 1.90 -6.99 10.40
CA LEU A 292 3.30 -6.75 10.06
C LEU A 292 4.17 -6.90 11.33
#